data_f8e695b6286756919ce6f3fc9b69b9d5
#
_entry.id   f8e695b6286756919ce6f3fc9b69b9d5
#
_cell.length_a   1.000
_cell.length_b   1.000
_cell.length_c   1.000
_cell.angle_alpha   90.00
_cell.angle_beta   90.00
_cell.angle_gamma   90.00
#
_symmetry.space_group_name_H-M   'P 1'
#
loop_
_entity.id
_entity.type
_entity.pdbx_description
1 polymer ?
#
loop_
_entity_poly.entity_id
_entity_poly.type
_entity_poly.pdbx_seq_one_letter_code
_entity_poly.pdbx_strand_id
1 'polypeptide(L)'
;ISYWGINCLLLAAFLFAYVLMKNHQDVDNRMVFIWFMFIYFLVYAPKITYFLLSVWDYVSCLFRKKMLHIFHYVGVVGALFVFGSMAYGAFINRERLAIQELSVESSRLPERFDNYKIVQISDIHLESFGSDTAFFYSVFRN
;
A
#
# COMPACT_ATOMS: atom_id res chain seq x y z
N ILE A 1 -15.48 21.15 13.41
CA ILE A 1 -15.97 20.05 12.55
C ILE A 1 -16.04 18.81 13.42
N SER A 2 -17.22 18.19 13.57
CA SER A 2 -17.38 17.03 14.43
C SER A 2 -16.66 15.83 13.84
N TYR A 3 -16.18 14.89 14.70
CA TYR A 3 -15.59 13.63 14.30
C TYR A 3 -16.42 12.88 13.22
N TRP A 4 -17.72 12.87 13.37
CA TRP A 4 -18.66 12.29 12.41
C TRP A 4 -18.66 13.00 11.06
N GLY A 5 -18.51 14.34 11.05
CA GLY A 5 -18.45 15.11 9.81
C GLY A 5 -17.25 14.73 8.94
N ILE A 6 -16.06 14.56 9.54
CA ILE A 6 -14.87 14.13 8.82
C ILE A 6 -15.06 12.72 8.22
N ASN A 7 -15.62 11.78 9.00
CA ASN A 7 -15.84 10.42 8.51
C ASN A 7 -16.88 10.37 7.36
N CYS A 8 -17.97 11.15 7.47
CA CYS A 8 -18.95 11.27 6.39
C CYS A 8 -18.36 11.88 5.12
N LEU A 9 -17.47 12.88 5.27
CA LEU A 9 -16.81 13.54 4.15
C LEU A 9 -15.84 12.61 3.45
N LEU A 10 -15.06 11.82 4.20
CA LEU A 10 -14.16 10.79 3.64
C LEU A 10 -14.95 9.70 2.92
N LEU A 11 -16.08 9.24 3.48
CA LEU A 11 -16.93 8.25 2.83
C LEU A 11 -17.53 8.81 1.54
N ALA A 12 -18.02 10.05 1.57
CA ALA A 12 -18.57 10.71 0.39
C ALA A 12 -17.53 10.88 -0.72
N ALA A 13 -16.29 11.29 -0.35
CA ALA A 13 -15.19 11.41 -1.29
C ALA A 13 -14.81 10.06 -1.91
N PHE A 14 -14.81 8.98 -1.11
CA PHE A 14 -14.58 7.63 -1.58
C PHE A 14 -15.66 7.18 -2.60
N LEU A 15 -16.92 7.35 -2.27
CA LEU A 15 -18.04 7.00 -3.15
C LEU A 15 -18.01 7.82 -4.44
N PHE A 16 -17.66 9.11 -4.36
CA PHE A 16 -17.51 9.98 -5.52
C PHE A 16 -16.38 9.50 -6.43
N ALA A 17 -15.22 9.17 -5.88
CA ALA A 17 -14.08 8.63 -6.64
C ALA A 17 -14.45 7.30 -7.32
N TYR A 18 -15.19 6.42 -6.64
CA TYR A 18 -15.71 5.17 -7.21
C TYR A 18 -16.61 5.41 -8.42
N VAL A 19 -17.54 6.37 -8.32
CA VAL A 19 -18.46 6.74 -9.42
C VAL A 19 -17.68 7.31 -10.61
N LEU A 20 -16.68 8.16 -10.36
CA LEU A 20 -15.82 8.70 -11.42
C LEU A 20 -15.08 7.58 -12.16
N MET A 21 -14.51 6.63 -11.43
CA MET A 21 -13.80 5.48 -12.03
C MET A 21 -14.73 4.63 -12.90
N LYS A 22 -15.97 4.40 -12.45
CA LYS A 22 -16.94 3.59 -13.19
C LYS A 22 -17.36 4.25 -14.52
N ASN A 23 -17.44 5.58 -14.54
CA ASN A 23 -17.91 6.32 -15.72
C ASN A 23 -16.80 6.66 -16.72
N HIS A 24 -15.54 6.74 -16.27
CA HIS A 24 -14.39 7.11 -17.09
C HIS A 24 -13.27 6.08 -16.91
N GLN A 25 -12.98 5.32 -17.98
CA GLN A 25 -11.92 4.30 -17.98
C GLN A 25 -10.53 4.88 -18.28
N ASP A 26 -10.34 6.20 -18.16
CA ASP A 26 -9.07 6.85 -18.40
C ASP A 26 -8.04 6.51 -17.31
N VAL A 27 -6.77 6.42 -17.69
CA VAL A 27 -5.65 6.08 -16.79
C VAL A 27 -5.56 7.08 -15.64
N ASP A 28 -5.75 8.38 -15.89
CA ASP A 28 -5.65 9.43 -14.90
C ASP A 28 -6.74 9.30 -13.82
N ASN A 29 -7.96 8.94 -14.22
CA ASN A 29 -9.06 8.72 -13.27
C ASN A 29 -8.82 7.48 -12.39
N ARG A 30 -8.17 6.44 -12.92
CA ARG A 30 -7.76 5.27 -12.13
C ARG A 30 -6.70 5.63 -11.08
N MET A 31 -5.71 6.46 -11.43
CA MET A 31 -4.70 6.94 -10.49
C MET A 31 -5.32 7.74 -9.35
N VAL A 32 -6.22 8.66 -9.67
CA VAL A 32 -6.98 9.42 -8.66
C VAL A 32 -7.72 8.48 -7.72
N PHE A 33 -8.39 7.46 -8.25
CA PHE A 33 -9.10 6.47 -7.44
C PHE A 33 -8.16 5.66 -6.53
N ILE A 34 -7.01 5.22 -7.04
CA ILE A 34 -5.99 4.48 -6.25
C ILE A 34 -5.52 5.34 -5.07
N TRP A 35 -5.25 6.63 -5.28
CA TRP A 35 -4.86 7.55 -4.21
C TRP A 35 -5.98 7.77 -3.19
N PHE A 36 -7.22 7.90 -3.61
CA PHE A 36 -8.36 7.99 -2.69
C PHE A 36 -8.55 6.72 -1.88
N MET A 37 -8.43 5.55 -2.51
CA MET A 37 -8.44 4.26 -1.82
C MET A 37 -7.32 4.17 -0.78
N PHE A 38 -6.10 4.55 -1.18
CA PHE A 38 -4.95 4.54 -0.28
C PHE A 38 -5.18 5.45 0.93
N ILE A 39 -5.60 6.69 0.73
CA ILE A 39 -5.89 7.65 1.82
C ILE A 39 -7.00 7.10 2.73
N TYR A 40 -8.04 6.52 2.15
CA TYR A 40 -9.11 5.90 2.93
C TYR A 40 -8.57 4.80 3.84
N PHE A 41 -7.82 3.85 3.30
CA PHE A 41 -7.22 2.77 4.08
C PHE A 41 -6.18 3.28 5.08
N LEU A 42 -5.38 4.28 4.73
CA LEU A 42 -4.39 4.90 5.61
C LEU A 42 -5.04 5.48 6.89
N VAL A 43 -6.28 5.97 6.78
CA VAL A 43 -7.03 6.50 7.91
C VAL A 43 -7.78 5.41 8.67
N TYR A 44 -8.41 4.47 7.97
CA TYR A 44 -9.32 3.50 8.59
C TYR A 44 -8.61 2.25 9.12
N ALA A 45 -7.55 1.75 8.49
CA ALA A 45 -6.83 0.57 8.97
C ALA A 45 -6.23 0.77 10.38
N PRO A 46 -5.54 1.90 10.69
CA PRO A 46 -5.10 2.18 12.04
C PRO A 46 -6.25 2.31 13.05
N LYS A 47 -7.37 2.92 12.66
CA LYS A 47 -8.57 3.04 13.52
C LYS A 47 -9.15 1.67 13.87
N ILE A 48 -9.26 0.78 12.87
CA ILE A 48 -9.75 -0.59 13.08
C ILE A 48 -8.79 -1.35 13.98
N THR A 49 -7.48 -1.25 13.75
CA THR A 49 -6.45 -1.89 14.59
C THR A 49 -6.56 -1.40 16.04
N TYR A 50 -6.64 -0.08 16.24
CA TYR A 50 -6.84 0.49 17.57
C TYR A 50 -8.11 -0.05 18.24
N PHE A 51 -9.25 -0.05 17.53
CA PHE A 51 -10.52 -0.52 18.04
C PHE A 51 -10.44 -2.00 18.46
N LEU A 52 -9.91 -2.86 17.57
CA LEU A 52 -9.81 -4.30 17.83
C LEU A 52 -8.92 -4.61 19.04
N LEU A 53 -7.83 -3.89 19.22
CA LEU A 53 -6.93 -4.10 20.35
C LEU A 53 -7.49 -3.49 21.63
N SER A 54 -8.10 -2.30 21.59
CA SER A 54 -8.61 -1.60 22.77
C SER A 54 -9.92 -2.20 23.32
N VAL A 55 -10.67 -2.94 22.52
CA VAL A 55 -11.92 -3.58 22.95
C VAL A 55 -11.72 -4.52 24.14
N TRP A 56 -10.53 -5.11 24.27
CA TRP A 56 -10.18 -6.01 25.37
C TRP A 56 -10.14 -5.31 26.74
N ASP A 57 -9.88 -4.00 26.80
CA ASP A 57 -10.00 -3.23 28.05
C ASP A 57 -11.44 -3.16 28.53
N TYR A 58 -12.40 -3.00 27.60
CA TYR A 58 -13.83 -3.01 27.92
C TYR A 58 -14.30 -4.40 28.33
N VAL A 59 -13.83 -5.45 27.66
CA VAL A 59 -14.13 -6.84 28.02
C VAL A 59 -13.58 -7.16 29.43
N SER A 60 -12.35 -6.75 29.74
CA SER A 60 -11.76 -6.96 31.07
C SER A 60 -12.49 -6.18 32.17
N CYS A 61 -13.04 -5.01 31.85
CA CYS A 61 -13.89 -4.26 32.77
C CYS A 61 -15.16 -5.04 33.16
N LEU A 62 -15.75 -5.76 32.23
CA LEU A 62 -16.95 -6.57 32.45
C LEU A 62 -16.70 -7.69 33.47
N PHE A 63 -15.52 -8.29 33.46
CA PHE A 63 -15.17 -9.39 34.36
C PHE A 63 -14.51 -8.93 35.67
N ARG A 64 -13.71 -7.87 35.66
CA ARG A 64 -12.87 -7.44 36.79
C ARG A 64 -13.32 -6.14 37.48
N LYS A 65 -14.35 -5.47 36.97
CA LYS A 65 -14.83 -4.16 37.40
C LYS A 65 -13.75 -3.04 37.42
N LYS A 66 -12.61 -3.28 36.76
CA LYS A 66 -11.53 -2.29 36.59
C LYS A 66 -11.05 -2.30 35.14
N MET A 67 -10.95 -1.12 34.51
CA MET A 67 -10.31 -0.96 33.19
C MET A 67 -8.80 -1.05 33.39
N LEU A 68 -8.15 -1.89 32.62
CA LEU A 68 -6.71 -2.11 32.69
C LEU A 68 -5.90 -1.09 31.86
N HIS A 69 -6.52 -0.37 30.93
CA HIS A 69 -5.91 0.60 30.02
C HIS A 69 -4.66 0.10 29.25
N ILE A 70 -4.20 -1.12 29.47
CA ILE A 70 -3.02 -1.70 28.83
C ILE A 70 -3.28 -1.90 27.34
N PHE A 71 -4.44 -2.45 27.02
CA PHE A 71 -4.81 -2.69 25.61
C PHE A 71 -5.07 -1.41 24.84
N HIS A 72 -5.46 -0.32 25.53
CA HIS A 72 -5.51 1.00 24.93
C HIS A 72 -4.13 1.45 24.42
N TYR A 73 -3.08 1.34 25.23
CA TYR A 73 -1.71 1.68 24.81
C TYR A 73 -1.18 0.75 23.72
N VAL A 74 -1.44 -0.55 23.84
CA VAL A 74 -1.11 -1.54 22.79
C VAL A 74 -1.84 -1.19 21.50
N GLY A 75 -3.10 -0.77 21.59
CA GLY A 75 -3.90 -0.33 20.45
C GLY A 75 -3.30 0.90 19.76
N VAL A 76 -2.83 1.90 20.52
CA VAL A 76 -2.17 3.09 19.97
C VAL A 76 -0.88 2.71 19.25
N VAL A 77 -0.02 1.89 19.90
CA VAL A 77 1.24 1.43 19.28
C VAL A 77 0.96 0.62 18.00
N GLY A 78 -0.01 -0.30 18.04
CA GLY A 78 -0.42 -1.09 16.88
C GLY A 78 -0.95 -0.21 15.75
N ALA A 79 -1.77 0.79 16.06
CA ALA A 79 -2.29 1.73 15.06
C ALA A 79 -1.17 2.56 14.40
N LEU A 80 -0.20 3.04 15.20
CA LEU A 80 0.95 3.77 14.69
C LEU A 80 1.86 2.88 13.83
N PHE A 81 2.02 1.62 14.20
CA PHE A 81 2.78 0.65 13.40
C PHE A 81 2.11 0.39 12.05
N VAL A 82 0.80 0.17 12.02
CA VAL A 82 0.04 -0.02 10.78
C VAL A 82 0.12 1.22 9.90
N PHE A 83 -0.08 2.41 10.47
CA PHE A 83 0.04 3.67 9.75
C PHE A 83 1.44 3.83 9.14
N GLY A 84 2.48 3.63 9.93
CA GLY A 84 3.87 3.76 9.49
C GLY A 84 4.25 2.75 8.41
N SER A 85 3.83 1.48 8.55
CA SER A 85 4.10 0.44 7.55
C SER A 85 3.40 0.72 6.21
N MET A 86 2.16 1.21 6.25
CA MET A 86 1.43 1.60 5.04
C MET A 86 2.08 2.80 4.35
N ALA A 87 2.46 3.83 5.12
CA ALA A 87 3.16 5.00 4.60
C ALA A 87 4.52 4.61 4.01
N TYR A 88 5.30 3.78 4.71
CA TYR A 88 6.58 3.27 4.22
C TYR A 88 6.41 2.50 2.89
N GLY A 89 5.42 1.59 2.83
CA GLY A 89 5.14 0.83 1.62
C GLY A 89 4.80 1.70 0.42
N ALA A 90 3.97 2.74 0.64
CA ALA A 90 3.51 3.60 -0.44
C ALA A 90 4.57 4.60 -0.93
N PHE A 91 5.40 5.16 -0.03
CA PHE A 91 6.31 6.25 -0.38
C PHE A 91 7.76 5.80 -0.58
N ILE A 92 8.19 4.72 0.08
CA ILE A 92 9.59 4.32 0.07
C ILE A 92 9.80 3.00 -0.70
N ASN A 93 8.95 2.00 -0.44
CA ASN A 93 9.15 0.67 -1.02
C ASN A 93 8.66 0.56 -2.46
N ARG A 94 7.84 1.49 -2.92
CA ARG A 94 7.23 1.47 -4.26
C ARG A 94 8.27 1.47 -5.39
N GLU A 95 9.39 2.18 -5.21
CA GLU A 95 10.42 2.37 -6.24
C GLU A 95 11.61 1.39 -6.12
N ARG A 96 11.52 0.43 -5.19
CA ARG A 96 12.60 -0.55 -5.01
C ARG A 96 12.53 -1.63 -6.07
N LEU A 97 13.52 -1.63 -6.95
CA LEU A 97 13.74 -2.71 -7.92
C LEU A 97 14.52 -3.83 -7.26
N ALA A 98 14.01 -5.05 -7.37
CA ALA A 98 14.74 -6.25 -6.99
C ALA A 98 15.43 -6.82 -8.25
N ILE A 99 16.75 -6.72 -8.31
CA ILE A 99 17.55 -7.31 -9.38
C ILE A 99 17.96 -8.70 -8.92
N GLN A 100 17.59 -9.72 -9.70
CA GLN A 100 18.01 -11.10 -9.48
C GLN A 100 18.93 -11.50 -10.64
N GLU A 101 20.17 -11.84 -10.33
CA GLU A 101 21.11 -12.39 -11.30
C GLU A 101 21.09 -13.92 -11.24
N LEU A 102 20.79 -14.54 -12.35
CA LEU A 102 20.81 -15.99 -12.50
C LEU A 102 21.84 -16.38 -13.56
N SER A 103 22.86 -17.15 -13.16
CA SER A 103 23.79 -17.75 -14.10
C SER A 103 23.30 -19.13 -14.53
N VAL A 104 23.14 -19.33 -15.83
CA VAL A 104 22.75 -20.61 -16.40
C VAL A 104 23.90 -21.18 -17.21
N GLU A 105 24.46 -22.29 -16.77
CA GLU A 105 25.51 -23.02 -17.48
C GLU A 105 24.92 -24.22 -18.22
N SER A 106 25.26 -24.38 -19.49
CA SER A 106 24.80 -25.52 -20.29
C SER A 106 25.86 -25.90 -21.31
N SER A 107 26.32 -27.14 -21.27
CA SER A 107 27.24 -27.71 -22.26
C SER A 107 26.64 -27.88 -23.67
N ARG A 108 25.33 -27.63 -23.84
CA ARG A 108 24.62 -27.71 -25.12
C ARG A 108 24.55 -26.38 -25.85
N LEU A 109 24.94 -25.29 -25.19
CA LEU A 109 24.96 -23.96 -25.82
C LEU A 109 26.21 -23.82 -26.69
N PRO A 110 26.07 -23.28 -27.92
CA PRO A 110 27.21 -22.92 -28.74
C PRO A 110 28.09 -21.87 -28.05
N GLU A 111 29.41 -21.89 -28.27
CA GLU A 111 30.38 -20.95 -27.68
C GLU A 111 30.05 -19.48 -27.91
N ARG A 112 29.37 -19.14 -29.02
CA ARG A 112 28.91 -17.76 -29.29
C ARG A 112 27.90 -17.20 -28.30
N PHE A 113 27.32 -18.05 -27.43
CA PHE A 113 26.43 -17.62 -26.34
C PHE A 113 27.15 -17.51 -24.99
N ASP A 114 28.45 -17.73 -24.98
CA ASP A 114 29.23 -17.52 -23.76
C ASP A 114 29.14 -16.04 -23.33
N ASN A 115 28.87 -15.84 -22.04
CA ASN A 115 28.61 -14.51 -21.43
C ASN A 115 27.44 -13.72 -22.05
N TYR A 116 26.50 -14.40 -22.73
CA TYR A 116 25.31 -13.75 -23.24
C TYR A 116 24.36 -13.35 -22.10
N LYS A 117 23.99 -12.08 -22.04
CA LYS A 117 23.10 -11.55 -20.99
C LYS A 117 21.67 -11.40 -21.51
N ILE A 118 20.71 -11.97 -20.80
CA ILE A 118 19.28 -11.82 -21.04
C ILE A 118 18.72 -11.03 -19.89
N VAL A 119 18.04 -9.91 -20.19
CA VAL A 119 17.30 -9.13 -19.19
C VAL A 119 15.84 -9.44 -19.34
N GLN A 120 15.23 -9.93 -18.27
CA GLN A 120 13.79 -10.14 -18.19
C GLN A 120 13.21 -9.15 -17.16
N ILE A 121 12.20 -8.40 -17.58
CA ILE A 121 11.48 -7.49 -16.70
C ILE A 121 10.08 -8.05 -16.52
N SER A 122 9.66 -8.25 -15.28
CA SER A 122 8.33 -8.75 -14.91
C SER A 122 7.64 -7.81 -13.92
N ASP A 123 6.34 -7.95 -13.75
CA ASP A 123 5.53 -7.20 -12.77
C ASP A 123 5.61 -5.66 -12.89
N ILE A 124 5.67 -5.14 -14.09
CA ILE A 124 5.88 -3.71 -14.33
C ILE A 124 4.71 -2.84 -13.82
N HIS A 125 3.53 -3.39 -13.58
CA HIS A 125 2.36 -2.66 -13.06
C HIS A 125 2.21 -1.22 -13.60
N LEU A 126 2.25 -1.07 -14.93
CA LEU A 126 2.23 0.24 -15.64
C LEU A 126 1.14 1.18 -15.12
N GLU A 127 0.01 0.63 -14.73
CA GLU A 127 -1.13 1.39 -14.17
C GLU A 127 -0.79 2.13 -12.86
N SER A 128 0.23 1.67 -12.11
CA SER A 128 0.65 2.28 -10.86
C SER A 128 1.48 3.55 -11.04
N PHE A 129 2.02 3.77 -12.24
CA PHE A 129 2.87 4.93 -12.56
C PHE A 129 2.13 6.02 -13.35
N GLY A 130 0.89 5.74 -13.80
CA GLY A 130 0.10 6.69 -14.58
C GLY A 130 0.80 7.08 -15.89
N SER A 131 0.88 8.38 -16.15
CA SER A 131 1.59 8.96 -17.31
C SER A 131 3.08 9.24 -17.02
N ASP A 132 3.58 8.94 -15.82
CA ASP A 132 4.99 9.17 -15.47
C ASP A 132 5.91 8.13 -16.12
N THR A 133 6.46 8.49 -17.26
CA THR A 133 7.44 7.67 -17.99
C THR A 133 8.87 7.86 -17.47
N ALA A 134 9.15 8.84 -16.61
CA ALA A 134 10.50 9.17 -16.17
C ALA A 134 11.14 8.01 -15.40
N PHE A 135 10.35 7.28 -14.59
CA PHE A 135 10.81 6.08 -13.90
C PHE A 135 11.31 5.02 -14.88
N PHE A 136 10.56 4.74 -15.95
CA PHE A 136 10.98 3.74 -16.96
C PHE A 136 12.27 4.13 -17.65
N TYR A 137 12.42 5.39 -18.05
CA TYR A 137 13.66 5.87 -18.65
C TYR A 137 14.85 5.73 -17.71
N SER A 138 14.68 5.88 -16.40
CA SER A 138 15.76 5.68 -15.42
C SER A 138 16.19 4.21 -15.30
N VAL A 139 15.25 3.27 -15.44
CA VAL A 139 15.52 1.83 -15.40
C VAL A 139 16.26 1.32 -16.63
N PHE A 140 15.92 1.86 -17.82
CA PHE A 140 16.50 1.42 -19.08
C PHE A 140 17.80 2.15 -19.47
N ARG A 141 18.18 3.21 -18.74
CA ARG A 141 19.36 4.01 -19.05
C ARG A 141 20.63 3.55 -18.32
N ASN A 142 20.53 2.69 -17.34
CA ASN A 142 21.63 2.08 -16.59
C ASN A 142 21.88 0.66 -17.08
#